data_d9ff12cc5e51e8fde050a7e646fd98e6
#
_entry.id   d9ff12cc5e51e8fde050a7e646fd98e6
#
_cell.length_a   1.000
_cell.length_b   1.000
_cell.length_c   1.000
_cell.angle_alpha   90.00
_cell.angle_beta   90.00
_cell.angle_gamma   90.00
#
_symmetry.space_group_name_H-M   'P 1'
#
loop_
_entity.id
_entity.type
_entity.pdbx_description
1 polymer ?
#
loop_
_entity_poly.entity_id
_entity_poly.type
_entity_poly.pdbx_seq_one_letter_code
_entity_poly.pdbx_strand_id
1 'polypeptide(L)'
;MVNKAIKYRIYPNKEQRDLILKTFGCSRFVYNYMLEESIKAHENGESLYTRNSFNYLLPSLKRELPWLKEVDSKALESANNNLATAFSKFFKKETNFPKFHKKKLSGSYTTSLVGRNIALLDKGIKLPKLGKVKASLHRMPKKGWKLKAATILQSSDGKFYASVLFEYESDINYQIDLNNAIGLDYASSGLFVDSNGNIGTNHKFYREAQKKLAKEQRKLSRMKGSKKMNLNLIIILSSSVKQTKSIDILPISVWITYIKYQLR
;
A
#
# COMPACT_ATOMS: atom_id res chain seq x y z
N MET A 1 4.59 -11.31 19.07
CA MET A 1 5.12 -10.85 17.76
C MET A 1 4.28 -9.70 17.23
N VAL A 2 4.91 -8.58 16.90
CA VAL A 2 4.27 -7.37 16.35
C VAL A 2 4.85 -7.09 14.98
N ASN A 3 3.99 -6.68 14.03
CA ASN A 3 4.38 -6.31 12.68
C ASN A 3 4.35 -4.79 12.52
N LYS A 4 5.40 -4.22 11.92
CA LYS A 4 5.47 -2.79 11.59
C LYS A 4 6.07 -2.57 10.21
N ALA A 5 5.39 -1.76 9.40
CA ALA A 5 5.88 -1.37 8.09
C ALA A 5 6.48 0.04 8.13
N ILE A 6 7.64 0.21 7.47
CA ILE A 6 8.26 1.52 7.24
C ILE A 6 8.23 1.79 5.75
N LYS A 7 7.63 2.91 5.35
CA LYS A 7 7.45 3.31 3.95
C LYS A 7 8.54 4.30 3.55
N TYR A 8 9.44 3.88 2.66
CA TYR A 8 10.52 4.69 2.11
C TYR A 8 10.20 5.20 0.72
N ARG A 9 10.60 6.43 0.42
CA ARG A 9 10.62 6.93 -0.95
C ARG A 9 11.78 6.28 -1.70
N ILE A 10 11.52 5.70 -2.88
CA ILE A 10 12.54 5.12 -3.74
C ILE A 10 12.65 5.90 -5.06
N TYR A 11 13.84 5.87 -5.66
CA TYR A 11 14.18 6.60 -6.88
C TYR A 11 14.77 5.61 -7.91
N PRO A 12 13.92 4.78 -8.55
CA PRO A 12 14.39 3.84 -9.56
C PRO A 12 14.91 4.57 -10.78
N ASN A 13 15.97 4.04 -11.41
CA ASN A 13 16.43 4.46 -12.74
C ASN A 13 15.42 4.00 -13.81
N LYS A 14 15.68 4.30 -15.08
CA LYS A 14 14.76 3.96 -16.19
C LYS A 14 14.50 2.45 -16.27
N GLU A 15 15.52 1.62 -16.27
CA GLU A 15 15.44 0.16 -16.37
C GLU A 15 14.69 -0.43 -15.16
N GLN A 16 15.03 0.02 -13.97
CA GLN A 16 14.35 -0.40 -12.73
C GLN A 16 12.86 0.00 -12.74
N ARG A 17 12.56 1.20 -13.23
CA ARG A 17 11.17 1.68 -13.36
C ARG A 17 10.39 0.80 -14.34
N ASP A 18 10.96 0.49 -15.50
CA ASP A 18 10.31 -0.32 -16.51
C ASP A 18 10.05 -1.75 -15.98
N LEU A 19 11.02 -2.32 -15.23
CA LEU A 19 10.87 -3.63 -14.60
C LEU A 19 9.81 -3.62 -13.47
N ILE A 20 9.72 -2.54 -12.66
CA ILE A 20 8.66 -2.37 -11.66
C ILE A 20 7.29 -2.34 -12.34
N LEU A 21 7.13 -1.55 -13.40
CA LEU A 21 5.87 -1.44 -14.13
C LEU A 21 5.49 -2.78 -14.81
N LYS A 22 6.48 -3.50 -15.36
CA LYS A 22 6.29 -4.85 -15.87
C LYS A 22 5.84 -5.81 -14.78
N THR A 23 6.45 -5.75 -13.60
CA THR A 23 6.07 -6.58 -12.44
C THR A 23 4.62 -6.31 -12.00
N PHE A 24 4.16 -5.04 -12.00
CA PHE A 24 2.74 -4.73 -11.75
C PHE A 24 1.82 -5.38 -12.78
N GLY A 25 2.20 -5.34 -14.06
CA GLY A 25 1.47 -5.98 -15.15
C GLY A 25 1.38 -7.49 -14.97
N CYS A 26 2.52 -8.15 -14.72
CA CYS A 26 2.63 -9.59 -14.52
C CYS A 26 1.82 -10.07 -13.29
N SER A 27 1.94 -9.35 -12.16
CA SER A 27 1.19 -9.70 -10.94
C SER A 27 -0.33 -9.59 -11.16
N ARG A 28 -0.77 -8.55 -11.88
CA ARG A 28 -2.18 -8.39 -12.24
C ARG A 28 -2.64 -9.50 -13.20
N PHE A 29 -1.83 -9.81 -14.19
CA PHE A 29 -2.11 -10.89 -15.15
C PHE A 29 -2.28 -12.23 -14.42
N VAL A 30 -1.33 -12.62 -13.57
CA VAL A 30 -1.37 -13.86 -12.81
C VAL A 30 -2.61 -13.92 -11.91
N TYR A 31 -2.93 -12.84 -11.20
CA TYR A 31 -4.15 -12.77 -10.39
C TYR A 31 -5.41 -13.03 -11.24
N ASN A 32 -5.52 -12.35 -12.39
CA ASN A 32 -6.69 -12.47 -13.26
C ASN A 32 -6.78 -13.84 -13.93
N TYR A 33 -5.65 -14.39 -14.37
CA TYR A 33 -5.56 -15.72 -14.96
C TYR A 33 -6.02 -16.80 -13.96
N MET A 34 -5.50 -16.75 -12.73
CA MET A 34 -5.89 -17.71 -11.69
C MET A 34 -7.36 -17.56 -11.28
N LEU A 35 -7.90 -16.35 -11.30
CA LEU A 35 -9.33 -16.13 -11.07
C LEU A 35 -10.18 -16.73 -12.18
N GLU A 36 -9.78 -16.56 -13.44
CA GLU A 36 -10.46 -17.16 -14.59
C GLU A 36 -10.44 -18.69 -14.52
N GLU A 37 -9.27 -19.28 -14.24
CA GLU A 37 -9.14 -20.73 -14.06
C GLU A 37 -9.98 -21.25 -12.87
N SER A 38 -10.11 -20.46 -11.79
CA SER A 38 -10.99 -20.82 -10.66
C SER A 38 -12.47 -20.83 -11.07
N ILE A 39 -12.90 -19.93 -11.93
CA ILE A 39 -14.28 -19.88 -12.44
C ILE A 39 -14.55 -21.10 -13.33
N LYS A 40 -13.63 -21.39 -14.27
CA LYS A 40 -13.73 -22.57 -15.15
C LYS A 40 -13.74 -23.89 -14.37
N ALA A 41 -12.86 -24.02 -13.37
CA ALA A 41 -12.82 -25.20 -12.51
C ALA A 41 -14.14 -25.41 -11.77
N HIS A 42 -14.74 -24.32 -11.25
CA HIS A 42 -16.03 -24.36 -10.59
C HIS A 42 -17.16 -24.82 -11.53
N GLU A 43 -17.18 -24.33 -12.76
CA GLU A 43 -18.16 -24.75 -13.80
C GLU A 43 -18.03 -26.25 -14.11
N ASN A 44 -16.83 -26.81 -13.99
CA ASN A 44 -16.55 -28.24 -14.17
C ASN A 44 -16.75 -29.09 -12.89
N GLY A 45 -17.23 -28.49 -11.79
CA GLY A 45 -17.41 -29.19 -10.49
C GLY A 45 -16.12 -29.36 -9.70
N GLU A 46 -15.03 -28.72 -10.08
CA GLU A 46 -13.74 -28.75 -9.41
C GLU A 46 -13.54 -27.55 -8.48
N SER A 47 -12.56 -27.65 -7.57
CA SER A 47 -12.24 -26.59 -6.61
C SER A 47 -10.81 -26.07 -6.78
N LEU A 48 -10.65 -24.82 -7.19
CA LEU A 48 -9.37 -24.17 -7.40
C LEU A 48 -9.36 -22.81 -6.68
N TYR A 49 -9.24 -22.82 -5.33
CA TYR A 49 -9.38 -21.60 -4.52
C TYR A 49 -8.24 -21.39 -3.53
N THR A 50 -7.30 -22.34 -3.43
CA THR A 50 -6.26 -22.31 -2.40
C THR A 50 -4.95 -21.74 -2.91
N ARG A 51 -4.14 -21.20 -2.00
CA ARG A 51 -2.77 -20.78 -2.29
C ARG A 51 -1.95 -21.91 -2.92
N ASN A 52 -2.08 -23.13 -2.41
CA ASN A 52 -1.29 -24.27 -2.87
C ASN A 52 -1.65 -24.64 -4.31
N SER A 53 -2.96 -24.70 -4.65
CA SER A 53 -3.40 -24.98 -6.00
C SER A 53 -2.94 -23.92 -7.00
N PHE A 54 -3.02 -22.62 -6.68
CA PHE A 54 -2.50 -21.55 -7.55
C PHE A 54 -0.99 -21.61 -7.72
N ASN A 55 -0.25 -21.88 -6.66
CA ASN A 55 1.20 -21.99 -6.73
C ASN A 55 1.67 -23.26 -7.45
N TYR A 56 0.87 -24.32 -7.45
CA TYR A 56 1.12 -25.51 -8.26
C TYR A 56 0.99 -25.23 -9.77
N LEU A 57 0.05 -24.42 -10.19
CA LEU A 57 -0.14 -24.02 -11.59
C LEU A 57 0.89 -22.99 -12.10
N LEU A 58 1.47 -22.20 -11.21
CA LEU A 58 2.36 -21.09 -11.61
C LEU A 58 3.62 -21.55 -12.39
N PRO A 59 4.29 -22.68 -12.10
CA PRO A 59 5.43 -23.16 -12.88
C PRO A 59 5.07 -23.55 -14.32
N SER A 60 3.91 -24.20 -14.58
CA SER A 60 3.45 -24.51 -15.93
C SER A 60 3.12 -23.23 -16.70
N LEU A 61 2.39 -22.31 -16.09
CA LEU A 61 2.11 -21.02 -16.68
C LEU A 61 3.39 -20.24 -17.07
N LYS A 62 4.45 -20.33 -16.26
CA LYS A 62 5.76 -19.73 -16.60
C LYS A 62 6.50 -20.44 -17.73
N ARG A 63 6.20 -21.71 -17.99
CA ARG A 63 6.75 -22.45 -19.16
C ARG A 63 6.04 -22.00 -20.43
N GLU A 64 4.75 -21.87 -20.39
CA GLU A 64 3.90 -21.40 -21.50
C GLU A 64 4.15 -19.92 -21.81
N LEU A 65 4.35 -19.08 -20.78
CA LEU A 65 4.54 -17.64 -20.87
C LEU A 65 5.91 -17.23 -20.30
N PRO A 66 7.02 -17.37 -21.10
CA PRO A 66 8.39 -17.14 -20.62
C PRO A 66 8.66 -15.74 -20.07
N TRP A 67 7.92 -14.72 -20.51
CA TRP A 67 8.04 -13.35 -20.02
C TRP A 67 7.70 -13.20 -18.52
N LEU A 68 6.97 -14.14 -17.92
CA LEU A 68 6.74 -14.18 -16.47
C LEU A 68 8.01 -14.51 -15.66
N LYS A 69 9.05 -15.08 -16.29
CA LYS A 69 10.34 -15.37 -15.65
C LYS A 69 11.23 -14.13 -15.51
N GLU A 70 10.95 -13.06 -16.24
CA GLU A 70 11.71 -11.83 -16.19
C GLU A 70 11.49 -11.04 -14.89
N VAL A 71 10.32 -11.20 -14.29
CA VAL A 71 9.94 -10.50 -13.07
C VAL A 71 10.21 -11.33 -11.81
N ASP A 72 10.04 -10.71 -10.64
CA ASP A 72 10.22 -11.38 -9.36
C ASP A 72 9.16 -12.46 -9.12
N SER A 73 9.60 -13.70 -8.94
CA SER A 73 8.73 -14.85 -8.70
C SER A 73 7.89 -14.70 -7.43
N LYS A 74 8.44 -14.09 -6.37
CA LYS A 74 7.72 -13.87 -5.12
C LYS A 74 6.60 -12.82 -5.27
N ALA A 75 6.74 -11.91 -6.22
CA ALA A 75 5.65 -10.99 -6.56
C ALA A 75 4.46 -11.74 -7.19
N LEU A 76 4.72 -12.73 -8.04
CA LEU A 76 3.68 -13.56 -8.66
C LEU A 76 3.02 -14.50 -7.64
N GLU A 77 3.80 -15.14 -6.76
CA GLU A 77 3.26 -15.92 -5.65
C GLU A 77 2.41 -15.07 -4.70
N SER A 78 2.79 -13.81 -4.47
CA SER A 78 2.01 -12.88 -3.66
C SER A 78 0.67 -12.53 -4.30
N ALA A 79 0.60 -12.45 -5.63
CA ALA A 79 -0.68 -12.27 -6.35
C ALA A 79 -1.61 -13.47 -6.13
N ASN A 80 -1.09 -14.71 -6.20
CA ASN A 80 -1.83 -15.92 -5.88
C ASN A 80 -2.34 -15.93 -4.43
N ASN A 81 -1.49 -15.53 -3.48
CA ASN A 81 -1.86 -15.46 -2.06
C ASN A 81 -2.98 -14.43 -1.83
N ASN A 82 -2.94 -13.30 -2.53
CA ASN A 82 -3.99 -12.28 -2.45
C ASN A 82 -5.33 -12.82 -2.98
N LEU A 83 -5.32 -13.57 -4.09
CA LEU A 83 -6.52 -14.20 -4.62
C LEU A 83 -7.07 -15.28 -3.67
N ALA A 84 -6.21 -16.16 -3.15
CA ALA A 84 -6.62 -17.17 -2.19
C ALA A 84 -7.22 -16.55 -0.91
N THR A 85 -6.64 -15.45 -0.44
CA THR A 85 -7.19 -14.68 0.69
C THR A 85 -8.55 -14.07 0.35
N ALA A 86 -8.73 -13.56 -0.88
CA ALA A 86 -10.01 -13.02 -1.33
C ALA A 86 -11.10 -14.10 -1.39
N PHE A 87 -10.79 -15.30 -1.87
CA PHE A 87 -11.71 -16.45 -1.83
C PHE A 87 -12.02 -16.88 -0.39
N SER A 88 -11.01 -16.96 0.48
CA SER A 88 -11.23 -17.30 1.90
C SER A 88 -12.21 -16.35 2.57
N LYS A 89 -12.09 -15.03 2.32
CA LYS A 89 -13.01 -14.02 2.85
C LYS A 89 -14.40 -14.13 2.22
N PHE A 90 -14.48 -14.42 0.93
CA PHE A 90 -15.77 -14.64 0.25
C PHE A 90 -16.53 -15.82 0.85
N PHE A 91 -15.87 -16.99 1.04
CA PHE A 91 -16.51 -18.16 1.65
C PHE A 91 -16.92 -17.92 3.11
N LYS A 92 -16.20 -17.07 3.83
CA LYS A 92 -16.58 -16.61 5.18
C LYS A 92 -17.70 -15.55 5.18
N LYS A 93 -18.20 -15.15 4.00
CA LYS A 93 -19.21 -14.09 3.82
C LYS A 93 -18.77 -12.69 4.32
N GLU A 94 -17.46 -12.48 4.45
CA GLU A 94 -16.88 -11.19 4.84
C GLU A 94 -16.81 -10.20 3.67
N THR A 95 -16.70 -10.70 2.43
CA THR A 95 -16.58 -9.89 1.22
C THR A 95 -17.36 -10.49 0.06
N ASN A 96 -17.60 -9.68 -0.99
CA ASN A 96 -18.15 -10.16 -2.24
C ASN A 96 -17.14 -11.02 -3.02
N PHE A 97 -17.64 -11.72 -4.05
CA PHE A 97 -16.82 -12.52 -4.96
C PHE A 97 -15.63 -11.74 -5.52
N PRO A 98 -14.43 -12.33 -5.65
CA PRO A 98 -13.24 -11.68 -6.20
C PRO A 98 -13.50 -11.12 -7.60
N LYS A 99 -12.98 -9.92 -7.89
CA LYS A 99 -13.16 -9.25 -9.18
C LYS A 99 -11.85 -9.16 -9.95
N PHE A 100 -11.94 -9.19 -11.28
CA PHE A 100 -10.80 -8.96 -12.16
C PHE A 100 -10.17 -7.57 -11.92
N HIS A 101 -8.85 -7.55 -11.84
CA HIS A 101 -8.09 -6.32 -11.66
C HIS A 101 -7.90 -5.57 -12.99
N LYS A 102 -8.35 -4.33 -13.04
CA LYS A 102 -8.14 -3.42 -14.19
C LYS A 102 -6.79 -2.69 -14.08
N LYS A 103 -6.22 -2.28 -15.22
CA LYS A 103 -5.04 -1.40 -15.24
C LYS A 103 -5.39 -0.05 -14.63
N LYS A 104 -4.57 0.41 -13.67
CA LYS A 104 -4.68 1.72 -13.00
C LYS A 104 -3.39 2.50 -13.15
N LEU A 105 -3.45 3.83 -12.93
CA LEU A 105 -2.26 4.70 -12.88
C LEU A 105 -1.37 4.41 -11.67
N SER A 106 -1.94 3.87 -10.60
CA SER A 106 -1.21 3.38 -9.43
C SER A 106 -1.15 1.85 -9.48
N GLY A 107 -0.04 1.29 -9.03
CA GLY A 107 0.14 -0.16 -8.93
C GLY A 107 0.98 -0.53 -7.73
N SER A 108 0.91 -1.80 -7.33
CA SER A 108 1.78 -2.35 -6.30
C SER A 108 2.00 -3.84 -6.51
N TYR A 109 3.12 -4.34 -6.00
CA TYR A 109 3.38 -5.76 -5.79
C TYR A 109 4.12 -5.96 -4.48
N THR A 110 3.96 -7.12 -3.87
CA THR A 110 4.66 -7.50 -2.64
C THR A 110 5.63 -8.64 -2.94
N THR A 111 6.84 -8.54 -2.40
CA THR A 111 7.85 -9.60 -2.43
C THR A 111 8.26 -9.98 -1.02
N SER A 112 8.34 -11.29 -0.76
CA SER A 112 8.76 -11.81 0.55
C SER A 112 10.27 -11.98 0.62
N LEU A 113 10.80 -11.88 1.84
CA LEU A 113 12.20 -12.20 2.10
C LEU A 113 12.45 -13.70 1.90
N VAL A 114 13.43 -14.02 1.06
CA VAL A 114 13.99 -15.36 0.90
C VAL A 114 15.50 -15.23 0.88
N GLY A 115 16.16 -15.80 1.87
CA GLY A 115 17.59 -15.61 2.06
C GLY A 115 17.94 -14.12 2.22
N ARG A 116 18.73 -13.56 1.30
CA ARG A 116 19.21 -12.17 1.31
C ARG A 116 18.73 -11.37 0.09
N ASN A 117 17.55 -11.72 -0.45
CA ASN A 117 17.00 -11.07 -1.64
C ASN A 117 16.51 -9.63 -1.41
N ILE A 118 16.16 -9.27 -0.15
CA ILE A 118 15.78 -7.93 0.28
C ILE A 118 16.71 -7.48 1.40
N ALA A 119 17.25 -6.27 1.30
CA ALA A 119 18.08 -5.69 2.37
C ALA A 119 18.01 -4.15 2.33
N LEU A 120 18.08 -3.52 3.50
CA LEU A 120 18.39 -2.10 3.61
C LEU A 120 19.89 -1.91 3.45
N LEU A 121 20.28 -1.01 2.55
CA LEU A 121 21.67 -0.65 2.27
C LEU A 121 21.87 0.82 2.60
N ASP A 122 23.13 1.26 2.68
CA ASP A 122 23.38 2.70 2.74
C ASP A 122 22.78 3.40 1.52
N LYS A 123 21.92 4.40 1.76
CA LYS A 123 21.22 5.21 0.74
C LYS A 123 20.40 4.40 -0.28
N GLY A 124 19.97 3.17 0.06
CA GLY A 124 19.19 2.36 -0.87
C GLY A 124 18.55 1.12 -0.25
N ILE A 125 17.78 0.42 -1.09
CA ILE A 125 17.15 -0.85 -0.75
C ILE A 125 17.52 -1.85 -1.85
N LYS A 126 18.05 -3.01 -1.48
CA LYS A 126 18.21 -4.15 -2.39
C LYS A 126 16.86 -4.84 -2.54
N LEU A 127 16.44 -5.06 -3.78
CA LEU A 127 15.20 -5.73 -4.14
C LEU A 127 15.45 -6.81 -5.19
N PRO A 128 14.66 -7.91 -5.20
CA PRO A 128 14.80 -8.97 -6.20
C PRO A 128 14.69 -8.43 -7.61
N LYS A 129 15.53 -8.92 -8.53
CA LYS A 129 15.62 -8.52 -9.95
C LYS A 129 15.99 -7.05 -10.19
N LEU A 130 15.71 -6.13 -9.25
CA LEU A 130 16.01 -4.70 -9.35
C LEU A 130 17.42 -4.34 -8.86
N GLY A 131 18.04 -5.21 -8.03
CA GLY A 131 19.29 -4.87 -7.38
C GLY A 131 19.16 -3.74 -6.36
N LYS A 132 20.17 -2.87 -6.25
CA LYS A 132 20.17 -1.69 -5.38
C LYS A 132 19.36 -0.56 -6.02
N VAL A 133 18.26 -0.19 -5.37
CA VAL A 133 17.43 0.97 -5.73
C VAL A 133 17.71 2.09 -4.74
N LYS A 134 18.01 3.30 -5.22
CA LYS A 134 18.23 4.49 -4.38
C LYS A 134 16.97 4.78 -3.56
N ALA A 135 17.12 5.05 -2.26
CA ALA A 135 16.01 5.30 -1.36
C ALA A 135 16.33 6.39 -0.33
N SER A 136 15.31 7.09 0.13
CA SER A 136 15.40 8.00 1.28
C SER A 136 15.02 7.23 2.54
N LEU A 137 16.03 6.82 3.31
CA LEU A 137 15.87 6.05 4.55
C LEU A 137 15.75 7.00 5.75
N HIS A 138 14.58 7.59 5.93
CA HIS A 138 14.31 8.55 7.01
C HIS A 138 14.22 7.92 8.41
N ARG A 139 14.07 6.60 8.49
CA ARG A 139 14.02 5.82 9.73
C ARG A 139 14.62 4.44 9.49
N MET A 140 15.49 4.02 10.37
CA MET A 140 16.02 2.65 10.36
C MET A 140 15.22 1.75 11.32
N PRO A 141 15.14 0.44 11.04
CA PRO A 141 14.57 -0.51 11.99
C PRO A 141 15.43 -0.54 13.27
N LYS A 142 14.80 -0.78 14.40
CA LYS A 142 15.51 -0.97 15.66
C LYS A 142 16.26 -2.31 15.67
N LYS A 143 17.27 -2.44 16.53
CA LYS A 143 17.97 -3.71 16.76
C LYS A 143 16.95 -4.81 17.13
N GLY A 144 17.09 -5.99 16.58
CA GLY A 144 16.16 -7.11 16.81
C GLY A 144 14.94 -7.17 15.85
N TRP A 145 14.71 -6.14 15.03
CA TRP A 145 13.65 -6.21 14.03
C TRP A 145 14.06 -7.10 12.85
N LYS A 146 13.21 -8.06 12.51
CA LYS A 146 13.42 -9.01 11.40
C LYS A 146 12.63 -8.56 10.18
N LEU A 147 13.31 -8.33 9.05
CA LEU A 147 12.68 -8.00 7.78
C LEU A 147 11.91 -9.22 7.26
N LYS A 148 10.67 -9.05 6.79
CA LYS A 148 9.79 -10.13 6.31
C LYS A 148 9.43 -9.97 4.82
N ALA A 149 9.10 -8.77 4.40
CA ALA A 149 8.62 -8.49 3.04
C ALA A 149 8.84 -7.03 2.65
N ALA A 150 8.75 -6.75 1.36
CA ALA A 150 8.68 -5.38 0.84
C ALA A 150 7.54 -5.26 -0.17
N THR A 151 6.70 -4.24 -0.02
CA THR A 151 5.69 -3.87 -1.00
C THR A 151 6.17 -2.65 -1.77
N ILE A 152 6.40 -2.82 -3.06
CA ILE A 152 6.76 -1.76 -3.98
C ILE A 152 5.48 -1.19 -4.57
N LEU A 153 5.32 0.13 -4.53
CA LEU A 153 4.12 0.80 -5.00
C LEU A 153 4.46 2.06 -5.80
N GLN A 154 3.62 2.34 -6.79
CA GLN A 154 3.57 3.61 -7.50
C GLN A 154 2.32 4.36 -7.06
N SER A 155 2.51 5.60 -6.63
CA SER A 155 1.43 6.53 -6.32
C SER A 155 0.86 7.12 -7.62
N SER A 156 -0.37 7.65 -7.58
CA SER A 156 -1.02 8.28 -8.73
C SER A 156 -0.28 9.53 -9.26
N ASP A 157 0.59 10.15 -8.43
CA ASP A 157 1.49 11.23 -8.83
C ASP A 157 2.79 10.75 -9.50
N GLY A 158 2.86 9.45 -9.85
CA GLY A 158 4.02 8.84 -10.53
C GLY A 158 5.21 8.53 -9.64
N LYS A 159 5.14 8.81 -8.33
CA LYS A 159 6.22 8.54 -7.38
C LYS A 159 6.24 7.09 -6.92
N PHE A 160 7.45 6.57 -6.65
CA PHE A 160 7.65 5.20 -6.19
C PHE A 160 8.01 5.14 -4.70
N TYR A 161 7.51 4.11 -4.03
CA TYR A 161 7.76 3.85 -2.62
C TYR A 161 8.00 2.35 -2.40
N ALA A 162 8.78 2.03 -1.37
CA ALA A 162 8.91 0.68 -0.84
C ALA A 162 8.44 0.68 0.62
N SER A 163 7.39 -0.07 0.92
CA SER A 163 6.92 -0.32 2.28
C SER A 163 7.54 -1.61 2.76
N VAL A 164 8.50 -1.52 3.66
CA VAL A 164 9.25 -2.67 4.18
C VAL A 164 8.63 -3.11 5.49
N LEU A 165 8.20 -4.38 5.54
CA LEU A 165 7.57 -4.99 6.69
C LEU A 165 8.63 -5.63 7.60
N PHE A 166 8.58 -5.29 8.87
CA PHE A 166 9.39 -5.85 9.94
C PHE A 166 8.52 -6.54 10.97
N GLU A 167 9.02 -7.61 11.53
CA GLU A 167 8.47 -8.32 12.67
C GLU A 167 9.43 -8.19 13.86
N TYR A 168 8.89 -7.99 15.05
CA TYR A 168 9.68 -7.90 16.27
C TYR A 168 8.87 -8.39 17.47
N GLU A 169 9.58 -8.79 18.50
CA GLU A 169 8.97 -9.08 19.79
C GLU A 169 8.78 -7.78 20.56
N SER A 170 7.61 -7.59 21.10
CA SER A 170 7.29 -6.43 21.92
C SER A 170 6.64 -6.92 23.21
N ASP A 171 7.34 -6.76 24.29
CA ASP A 171 6.84 -6.96 25.66
C ASP A 171 6.16 -5.67 26.15
N ILE A 172 5.27 -5.11 25.32
CA ILE A 172 4.54 -3.91 25.74
C ILE A 172 3.45 -4.33 26.72
N ASN A 173 3.83 -4.36 27.97
CA ASN A 173 2.87 -4.41 29.06
C ASN A 173 2.36 -2.97 29.26
N TYR A 174 1.26 -2.61 28.60
CA TYR A 174 0.60 -1.33 28.87
C TYR A 174 -0.07 -1.45 30.24
N GLN A 175 0.59 -0.96 31.28
CA GLN A 175 -0.14 -0.58 32.49
C GLN A 175 -0.92 0.69 32.16
N ILE A 176 -2.22 0.52 31.96
CA ILE A 176 -3.13 1.65 31.75
C ILE A 176 -3.35 2.27 33.13
N ASP A 177 -2.82 3.46 33.33
CA ASP A 177 -3.16 4.27 34.49
C ASP A 177 -4.53 4.92 34.23
N LEU A 178 -5.56 4.36 34.83
CA LEU A 178 -6.93 4.84 34.70
C LEU A 178 -7.13 6.25 35.29
N ASN A 179 -6.24 6.70 36.19
CA ASN A 179 -6.31 8.06 36.76
C ASN A 179 -5.86 9.12 35.76
N ASN A 180 -5.09 8.72 34.73
CA ASN A 180 -4.63 9.59 33.63
C ASN A 180 -5.39 9.31 32.32
N ALA A 181 -6.60 8.76 32.39
CA ALA A 181 -7.43 8.53 31.22
C ALA A 181 -8.22 9.81 30.86
N ILE A 182 -8.18 10.20 29.57
CA ILE A 182 -8.99 11.29 29.02
C ILE A 182 -9.97 10.69 28.00
N GLY A 183 -11.25 10.97 28.19
CA GLY A 183 -12.29 10.71 27.20
C GLY A 183 -12.27 11.78 26.11
N LEU A 184 -12.37 11.38 24.84
CA LEU A 184 -12.48 12.29 23.70
C LEU A 184 -13.73 11.93 22.90
N ASP A 185 -14.59 12.91 22.67
CA ASP A 185 -15.75 12.79 21.79
C ASP A 185 -15.59 13.67 20.55
N TYR A 186 -16.06 13.19 19.40
CA TYR A 186 -16.02 13.96 18.15
C TYR A 186 -17.11 15.02 18.13
N ALA A 187 -16.71 16.27 17.99
CA ALA A 187 -17.64 17.39 17.88
C ALA A 187 -17.66 17.99 16.46
N SER A 188 -18.84 18.19 15.88
CA SER A 188 -18.98 18.81 14.55
C SER A 188 -18.62 20.32 14.54
N SER A 189 -18.77 20.99 15.66
CA SER A 189 -18.41 22.41 15.86
C SER A 189 -16.90 22.62 16.01
N GLY A 190 -16.22 21.67 16.68
CA GLY A 190 -14.77 21.60 16.82
C GLY A 190 -14.22 20.32 16.19
N LEU A 191 -13.05 19.88 16.61
CA LEU A 191 -12.47 18.60 16.22
C LEU A 191 -12.82 17.51 17.25
N PHE A 192 -12.80 17.87 18.52
CA PHE A 192 -13.18 17.03 19.64
C PHE A 192 -13.57 17.89 20.84
N VAL A 193 -14.27 17.28 21.78
CA VAL A 193 -14.43 17.74 23.16
C VAL A 193 -13.83 16.69 24.06
N ASP A 194 -12.97 17.08 24.98
CA ASP A 194 -12.41 16.15 25.96
C ASP A 194 -13.28 16.07 27.24
N SER A 195 -13.00 15.08 28.10
CA SER A 195 -13.70 14.90 29.37
C SER A 195 -13.55 16.08 30.35
N ASN A 196 -12.61 17.00 30.08
CA ASN A 196 -12.39 18.21 30.87
C ASN A 196 -13.08 19.45 30.28
N GLY A 197 -13.87 19.27 29.20
CA GLY A 197 -14.59 20.34 28.51
C GLY A 197 -13.74 21.16 27.51
N ASN A 198 -12.49 20.77 27.23
CA ASN A 198 -11.68 21.48 26.24
C ASN A 198 -12.15 21.12 24.83
N ILE A 199 -12.23 22.14 23.96
CA ILE A 199 -12.67 22.00 22.56
C ILE A 199 -11.48 22.14 21.65
N GLY A 200 -11.20 21.11 20.83
CA GLY A 200 -10.16 21.13 19.81
C GLY A 200 -10.59 21.90 18.56
N THR A 201 -9.71 22.77 18.03
CA THR A 201 -9.99 23.59 16.84
C THR A 201 -10.00 22.72 15.56
N ASN A 202 -11.08 22.80 14.78
CA ASN A 202 -11.19 22.16 13.49
C ASN A 202 -10.75 23.12 12.36
N HIS A 203 -9.54 22.95 11.85
CA HIS A 203 -8.98 23.78 10.78
C HIS A 203 -9.59 23.54 9.39
N LYS A 204 -10.49 22.55 9.22
CA LYS A 204 -11.20 22.24 7.97
C LYS A 204 -10.29 22.06 6.74
N PHE A 205 -9.02 21.68 6.93
CA PHE A 205 -8.02 21.52 5.85
C PHE A 205 -8.51 20.64 4.70
N TYR A 206 -9.29 19.60 5.02
CA TYR A 206 -9.89 18.74 3.99
C TYR A 206 -10.83 19.53 3.08
N ARG A 207 -11.75 20.35 3.64
CA ARG A 207 -12.73 21.12 2.85
C ARG A 207 -12.03 22.17 1.97
N GLU A 208 -10.97 22.80 2.46
CA GLU A 208 -10.18 23.73 1.67
C GLU A 208 -9.44 23.05 0.53
N ALA A 209 -8.81 21.89 0.80
CA ALA A 209 -8.15 21.09 -0.22
C ALA A 209 -9.16 20.60 -1.28
N GLN A 210 -10.36 20.19 -0.87
CA GLN A 210 -11.44 19.75 -1.76
C GLN A 210 -11.90 20.90 -2.68
N LYS A 211 -12.08 22.12 -2.15
CA LYS A 211 -12.41 23.31 -2.96
C LYS A 211 -11.32 23.60 -3.99
N LYS A 212 -10.04 23.55 -3.58
CA LYS A 212 -8.90 23.73 -4.51
C LYS A 212 -8.87 22.66 -5.59
N LEU A 213 -9.06 21.40 -5.22
CA LEU A 213 -9.12 20.27 -6.16
C LEU A 213 -10.25 20.45 -7.19
N ALA A 214 -11.45 20.77 -6.73
CA ALA A 214 -12.61 21.00 -7.61
C ALA A 214 -12.35 22.14 -8.61
N LYS A 215 -11.68 23.22 -8.15
CA LYS A 215 -11.28 24.34 -9.03
C LYS A 215 -10.32 23.88 -10.13
N GLU A 216 -9.30 23.09 -9.79
CA GLU A 216 -8.33 22.59 -10.77
C GLU A 216 -8.94 21.54 -11.72
N GLN A 217 -9.84 20.71 -11.23
CA GLN A 217 -10.59 19.76 -12.08
C GLN A 217 -11.47 20.49 -13.12
N ARG A 218 -12.15 21.58 -12.73
CA ARG A 218 -12.93 22.42 -13.67
C ARG A 218 -12.03 23.07 -14.73
N LYS A 219 -10.82 23.52 -14.36
CA LYS A 219 -9.85 24.05 -15.34
C LYS A 219 -9.40 22.96 -16.31
N LEU A 220 -9.10 21.75 -15.79
CA LEU A 220 -8.69 20.64 -16.61
C LEU A 220 -9.76 20.22 -17.62
N SER A 221 -11.04 20.16 -17.21
CA SER A 221 -12.15 19.80 -18.09
C SER A 221 -12.35 20.76 -19.27
N ARG A 222 -11.91 22.02 -19.14
CA ARG A 222 -11.95 23.04 -20.20
C ARG A 222 -10.76 22.97 -21.14
N MET A 223 -9.70 22.23 -20.79
CA MET A 223 -8.49 22.10 -21.61
C MET A 223 -8.57 20.85 -22.48
N LYS A 224 -8.71 20.97 -23.79
CA LYS A 224 -8.69 19.86 -24.74
C LYS A 224 -7.31 19.72 -25.37
N GLY A 225 -6.68 18.53 -25.22
CA GLY A 225 -5.59 18.05 -26.07
C GLY A 225 -4.22 18.77 -26.01
N SER A 226 -3.92 19.56 -25.00
CA SER A 226 -2.66 20.30 -24.93
C SER A 226 -1.61 19.66 -23.99
N LYS A 227 -0.29 19.95 -24.21
CA LYS A 227 0.78 19.56 -23.26
C LYS A 227 0.53 20.11 -21.84
N LYS A 228 -0.13 21.26 -21.70
CA LYS A 228 -0.58 21.82 -20.41
C LYS A 228 -1.59 20.93 -19.70
N MET A 229 -2.39 20.15 -20.42
CA MET A 229 -3.36 19.21 -19.83
C MET A 229 -2.64 18.11 -19.03
N ASN A 230 -1.56 17.54 -19.55
CA ASN A 230 -0.79 16.50 -18.86
C ASN A 230 -0.13 17.04 -17.57
N LEU A 231 0.40 18.26 -17.61
CA LEU A 231 1.00 18.89 -16.44
C LEU A 231 -0.06 19.16 -15.35
N ASN A 232 -1.23 19.69 -15.72
CA ASN A 232 -2.33 19.94 -14.79
C ASN A 232 -2.93 18.63 -14.24
N LEU A 233 -2.96 17.55 -15.03
CA LEU A 233 -3.35 16.23 -14.55
C LEU A 233 -2.42 15.75 -13.43
N ILE A 234 -1.10 15.92 -13.58
CA ILE A 234 -0.12 15.58 -12.55
C ILE A 234 -0.33 16.41 -11.27
N ILE A 235 -0.63 17.71 -11.40
CA ILE A 235 -0.91 18.60 -10.26
C ILE A 235 -2.18 18.16 -9.53
N ILE A 236 -3.24 17.83 -10.24
CA ILE A 236 -4.50 17.34 -9.68
C ILE A 236 -4.29 16.00 -8.96
N LEU A 237 -3.56 15.07 -9.58
CA LEU A 237 -3.24 13.76 -8.98
C LEU A 237 -2.39 13.93 -7.71
N SER A 238 -1.41 14.84 -7.72
CA SER A 238 -0.61 15.12 -6.53
C SER A 238 -1.42 15.79 -5.40
N SER A 239 -2.39 16.63 -5.74
CA SER A 239 -3.31 17.25 -4.77
C SER A 239 -4.27 16.24 -4.18
N SER A 240 -4.80 15.29 -4.98
CA SER A 240 -5.64 14.19 -4.51
C SER A 240 -4.88 13.28 -3.54
N VAL A 241 -3.60 12.99 -3.83
CA VAL A 241 -2.74 12.19 -2.94
C VAL A 241 -2.46 12.91 -1.62
N LYS A 242 -2.30 14.23 -1.64
CA LYS A 242 -2.18 15.02 -0.40
C LYS A 242 -3.47 15.00 0.40
N GLN A 243 -4.62 15.00 -0.26
CA GLN A 243 -5.94 14.97 0.35
C GLN A 243 -6.21 13.63 1.05
N THR A 244 -5.92 12.50 0.39
CA THR A 244 -6.03 11.16 1.02
C THR A 244 -5.05 11.04 2.19
N LYS A 245 -3.83 11.56 2.07
CA LYS A 245 -2.88 11.59 3.19
C LYS A 245 -3.34 12.45 4.36
N SER A 246 -4.09 13.52 4.14
CA SER A 246 -4.63 14.33 5.24
C SER A 246 -5.76 13.63 6.01
N ILE A 247 -6.44 12.67 5.39
CA ILE A 247 -7.42 11.80 6.07
C ILE A 247 -6.70 10.68 6.83
N ASP A 248 -5.63 10.11 6.27
CA ASP A 248 -4.81 9.06 6.90
C ASP A 248 -3.81 9.59 7.96
N ILE A 249 -3.63 10.91 8.09
CA ILE A 249 -2.56 11.55 8.85
C ILE A 249 -2.96 11.86 10.30
N LEU A 250 -3.96 11.28 10.83
CA LEU A 250 -3.99 11.17 12.28
C LEU A 250 -3.91 9.69 12.69
N PRO A 251 -2.73 9.03 12.58
CA PRO A 251 -2.54 7.82 13.33
C PRO A 251 -2.74 8.19 14.81
N ILE A 252 -3.39 7.32 15.53
CA ILE A 252 -3.62 7.42 16.99
C ILE A 252 -2.37 7.89 17.74
N SER A 253 -1.17 7.59 17.23
CA SER A 253 0.12 8.06 17.75
C SER A 253 0.33 9.58 17.70
N VAL A 254 -0.24 10.29 16.73
CA VAL A 254 -0.16 11.76 16.65
C VAL A 254 -1.14 12.38 17.65
N TRP A 255 -2.29 11.77 17.87
CA TRP A 255 -3.22 12.13 18.91
C TRP A 255 -2.58 12.00 20.31
N ILE A 256 -1.91 10.89 20.57
CA ILE A 256 -1.19 10.65 21.83
C ILE A 256 -0.04 11.66 22.00
N THR A 257 0.66 12.04 20.95
CA THR A 257 1.76 13.02 21.02
C THR A 257 1.23 14.45 21.22
N TYR A 258 0.12 14.82 20.58
CA TYR A 258 -0.53 16.13 20.77
C TYR A 258 -1.07 16.27 22.19
N ILE A 259 -1.70 15.24 22.71
CA ILE A 259 -2.19 15.18 24.11
C ILE A 259 -1.01 15.32 25.09
N LYS A 260 0.13 14.64 24.87
CA LYS A 260 1.33 14.77 25.70
C LYS A 260 1.97 16.18 25.65
N TYR A 261 1.75 16.94 24.61
CA TYR A 261 2.30 18.30 24.46
C TYR A 261 1.44 19.38 25.13
N GLN A 262 0.14 19.14 25.27
CA GLN A 262 -0.80 20.03 25.96
C GLN A 262 -0.81 19.83 27.48
N LEU A 263 -0.31 18.67 27.97
CA LEU A 263 -0.25 18.33 29.39
C LEU A 263 1.10 18.65 30.05
N ARG A 264 1.99 19.37 29.38
CA ARG A 264 3.18 20.02 29.92
C ARG A 264 2.98 21.54 29.98
#